data_9804a54fa180f911a2db040514f7678d
#
_entry.id   9804a54fa180f911a2db040514f7678d
#
_cell.length_a   1.000
_cell.length_b   1.000
_cell.length_c   1.000
_cell.angle_alpha   90.00
_cell.angle_beta   90.00
_cell.angle_gamma   90.00
#
_symmetry.space_group_name_H-M   'P 1'
#
loop_
_entity.id
_entity.type
_entity.pdbx_description
1 polymer ?
#
loop_
_entity_poly.entity_id
_entity_poly.type
_entity_poly.pdbx_seq_one_letter_code
_entity_poly.pdbx_strand_id
1 'polypeptide(L)' 'MFVFLLDNSLKIEVYCEQMDSEFEDNICVSFVEDCPEDEKLFRADETNMYLTPKQAEQLGNLLVRASKLGCKDLPGI' A
#
# COMPACT_ATOMS: atom_id res chain seq x y z
N MET A 1 11.82 -0.18 0.45
CA MET A 1 11.23 -1.38 1.07
C MET A 1 10.08 -1.88 0.19
N PHE A 2 10.02 -3.16 -0.01
CA PHE A 2 8.96 -3.73 -0.84
C PHE A 2 8.52 -5.09 -0.32
N VAL A 3 7.33 -5.51 -0.74
CA VAL A 3 6.77 -6.82 -0.44
C VAL A 3 5.99 -7.32 -1.65
N PHE A 4 6.02 -8.63 -1.88
CA PHE A 4 5.21 -9.26 -2.91
C PHE A 4 3.97 -9.88 -2.29
N LEU A 5 2.84 -9.70 -2.95
CA LEU A 5 1.54 -10.24 -2.55
C LEU A 5 0.90 -10.97 -3.73
N LEU A 6 -0.17 -11.71 -3.46
CA LEU A 6 -1.00 -12.36 -4.50
C LEU A 6 -0.15 -13.22 -5.44
N ASP A 7 0.56 -14.21 -4.88
CA ASP A 7 1.44 -15.12 -5.63
C ASP A 7 2.50 -14.38 -6.45
N ASN A 8 3.02 -13.27 -5.89
CA ASN A 8 4.05 -12.43 -6.49
C ASN A 8 3.60 -11.67 -7.74
N SER A 9 2.30 -11.61 -8.01
CA SER A 9 1.77 -10.79 -9.11
C SER A 9 1.66 -9.31 -8.75
N LEU A 10 1.68 -8.97 -7.47
CA LEU A 10 1.60 -7.60 -6.98
C LEU A 10 2.80 -7.28 -6.12
N LYS A 11 3.55 -6.26 -6.51
CA LYS A 11 4.64 -5.73 -5.71
C LYS A 11 4.20 -4.41 -5.10
N ILE A 12 4.33 -4.28 -3.78
CA ILE A 12 4.10 -3.02 -3.08
C ILE A 12 5.45 -2.49 -2.62
N GLU A 13 5.78 -1.28 -3.04
CA GLU A 13 7.01 -0.60 -2.64
C GLU A 13 6.65 0.67 -1.88
N VAL A 14 7.32 0.87 -0.73
CA VAL A 14 7.10 2.05 0.11
C VAL A 14 8.42 2.80 0.23
N TYR A 15 8.37 4.10 -0.07
CA TYR A 15 9.54 4.95 0.06
C TYR A 15 9.12 6.37 0.43
N CYS A 16 10.07 7.14 0.94
CA CYS A 16 9.86 8.53 1.30
C CYS A 16 10.52 9.44 0.27
N GLU A 17 9.74 10.34 -0.31
CA GLU A 17 10.25 11.37 -1.20
C GLU A 17 10.66 12.59 -0.38
N GLN A 18 11.96 12.83 -0.26
CA GLN A 18 12.49 13.90 0.58
C GLN A 18 12.69 15.23 -0.16
N MET A 19 12.49 15.23 -1.47
CA MET A 19 12.84 16.39 -2.29
C MET A 19 11.80 17.50 -2.29
N ASP A 20 10.62 17.25 -1.75
CA ASP A 20 9.52 18.21 -1.79
C ASP A 20 9.02 18.51 -0.40
N SER A 21 9.71 19.44 0.27
CA SER A 21 9.34 19.84 1.63
C SER A 21 8.05 20.67 1.70
N GLU A 22 7.49 21.05 0.56
CA GLU A 22 6.24 21.80 0.50
C GLU A 22 5.00 20.95 0.72
N PHE A 23 5.12 19.63 0.49
CA PHE A 23 4.01 18.70 0.65
C PHE A 23 4.22 17.81 1.86
N GLU A 24 3.19 17.68 2.69
CA GLU A 24 3.24 16.80 3.85
C GLU A 24 3.07 15.33 3.47
N ASP A 25 2.48 15.04 2.32
CA ASP A 25 2.25 13.68 1.82
C ASP A 25 3.45 13.17 1.05
N ASN A 26 4.53 12.89 1.79
CA ASN A 26 5.80 12.49 1.22
C ASN A 26 6.07 10.98 1.32
N ILE A 27 5.14 10.19 1.83
CA ILE A 27 5.26 8.73 1.84
C ILE A 27 4.55 8.19 0.61
N CYS A 28 5.32 7.57 -0.28
CA CYS A 28 4.78 7.00 -1.51
C CYS A 28 4.59 5.49 -1.35
N VAL A 29 3.40 5.02 -1.67
CA VAL A 29 3.09 3.59 -1.76
C VAL A 29 2.84 3.29 -3.22
N SER A 30 3.71 2.50 -3.83
CA SER A 30 3.66 2.14 -5.24
C SER A 30 3.18 0.71 -5.40
N PHE A 31 2.18 0.52 -6.23
CA PHE A 31 1.60 -0.79 -6.57
C PHE A 31 1.99 -1.13 -7.99
N VAL A 32 2.79 -2.17 -8.16
CA VAL A 32 3.24 -2.62 -9.48
C VAL A 32 2.71 -4.03 -9.72
N GLU A 33 1.93 -4.20 -10.78
CA GLU A 33 1.31 -5.47 -11.13
C GLU A 33 1.98 -6.06 -12.37
N ASP A 34 2.48 -7.28 -12.22
CA ASP A 34 3.09 -8.04 -13.31
C ASP A 34 2.21 -9.26 -13.59
N CYS A 35 1.10 -9.03 -14.29
CA CYS A 35 0.14 -10.07 -14.63
C CYS A 35 -0.63 -9.66 -15.88
N PRO A 36 -1.38 -10.60 -16.52
CA PRO A 36 -2.24 -10.25 -17.65
C PRO A 36 -3.23 -9.15 -17.30
N GLU A 37 -3.55 -8.31 -18.28
CA GLU A 37 -4.36 -7.12 -18.09
C GLU A 37 -5.74 -7.41 -17.47
N ASP A 38 -6.34 -8.54 -17.81
CA ASP A 38 -7.63 -8.96 -17.26
C ASP A 38 -7.57 -9.39 -15.80
N GLU A 39 -6.37 -9.67 -15.28
CA GLU A 39 -6.15 -10.06 -13.89
C GLU A 39 -5.68 -8.89 -13.01
N LYS A 40 -5.42 -7.73 -13.59
CA LYS A 40 -4.93 -6.58 -12.83
C LYS A 40 -6.01 -5.97 -11.95
N LEU A 41 -5.64 -5.67 -10.71
CA LEU A 41 -6.56 -5.01 -9.76
C LEU A 41 -6.78 -3.54 -10.10
N PHE A 42 -5.73 -2.85 -10.51
CA PHE A 42 -5.78 -1.40 -10.76
C PHE A 42 -5.86 -1.05 -12.24
N ARG A 43 -5.86 -2.03 -13.12
CA ARG A 43 -5.90 -1.86 -14.58
C ARG A 43 -4.78 -0.98 -15.13
N ALA A 44 -3.69 -0.88 -14.38
CA ALA A 44 -2.50 -0.11 -14.75
C ALA A 44 -1.27 -0.91 -14.34
N ASP A 45 -0.17 -0.71 -15.04
CA ASP A 45 1.09 -1.39 -14.70
C ASP A 45 1.64 -0.89 -13.38
N GLU A 46 1.41 0.38 -13.06
CA GLU A 46 1.88 1.02 -11.84
C GLU A 46 0.84 1.99 -11.32
N THR A 47 0.58 1.95 -10.02
CA THR A 47 -0.32 2.87 -9.33
C THR A 47 0.40 3.40 -8.10
N ASN A 48 0.43 4.72 -7.94
CA ASN A 48 1.11 5.38 -6.82
C ASN A 48 0.11 6.10 -5.94
N MET A 49 0.31 5.96 -4.63
CA MET A 49 -0.50 6.65 -3.63
C MET A 49 0.43 7.41 -2.68
N TYR A 50 0.08 8.64 -2.37
CA TYR A 50 0.88 9.50 -1.51
C TYR A 50 0.17 9.74 -0.19
N LEU A 51 0.89 9.52 0.92
CA LEU A 51 0.36 9.66 2.27
C LEU A 51 1.24 10.58 3.09
N THR A 52 0.62 11.24 4.08
CA THR A 52 1.41 11.88 5.13
C THR A 52 2.00 10.82 6.03
N PRO A 53 3.08 11.11 6.78
CA PRO A 53 3.63 10.14 7.74
C PRO A 53 2.58 9.66 8.74
N LYS A 54 1.70 10.54 9.19
CA LYS A 54 0.62 10.19 10.12
C LYS A 54 -0.38 9.23 9.50
N GLN A 55 -0.78 9.46 8.25
CA GLN A 55 -1.69 8.58 7.52
C GLN A 55 -1.06 7.21 7.28
N ALA A 56 0.23 7.18 6.95
CA ALA A 56 0.97 5.95 6.76
C ALA A 56 1.01 5.14 8.06
N GLU A 57 1.26 5.80 9.19
CA GLU A 57 1.25 5.17 10.52
C GLU A 57 -0.12 4.59 10.85
N GLN A 58 -1.18 5.36 10.61
CA GLN A 58 -2.55 4.90 10.86
C GLN A 58 -2.90 3.66 10.04
N LEU A 59 -2.58 3.69 8.75
CA LEU A 59 -2.84 2.54 7.87
C LEU A 59 -2.02 1.33 8.31
N GLY A 60 -0.74 1.52 8.61
CA GLY A 60 0.13 0.45 9.08
C GLY A 60 -0.38 -0.20 10.37
N ASN A 61 -0.82 0.62 11.32
CA ASN A 61 -1.37 0.13 12.59
C ASN A 61 -2.65 -0.66 12.38
N LEU A 62 -3.51 -0.23 11.46
CA LEU A 62 -4.74 -0.98 11.13
C LEU A 62 -4.41 -2.34 10.53
N LEU A 63 -3.44 -2.40 9.63
CA LEU A 63 -3.03 -3.66 9.01
C LEU A 63 -2.43 -4.62 10.05
N VAL A 64 -1.57 -4.12 10.93
CA VAL A 64 -0.98 -4.92 12.00
C VAL A 64 -2.06 -5.44 12.95
N ARG A 65 -3.00 -4.57 13.33
CA ARG A 65 -4.12 -4.97 14.20
C ARG A 65 -4.98 -6.05 13.54
N ALA A 66 -5.30 -5.88 12.27
CA ALA A 66 -6.07 -6.86 11.52
C ALA A 66 -5.36 -8.21 11.48
N SER A 67 -4.04 -8.22 11.30
CA SER A 67 -3.27 -9.46 11.25
C SER A 67 -3.29 -10.22 12.57
N LYS A 68 -3.38 -9.50 13.70
CA LYS A 68 -3.40 -10.11 15.03
C LYS A 68 -4.77 -10.60 15.44
N LEU A 69 -5.83 -9.85 15.10
CA LEU A 69 -7.19 -10.17 15.48
C LEU A 69 -7.86 -11.14 14.51
N GLY A 70 -7.48 -11.11 13.25
CA GLY A 70 -8.15 -11.85 12.21
C GLY A 70 -9.54 -11.24 11.92
N CYS A 71 -10.37 -11.97 11.19
CA CYS A 71 -11.68 -11.47 10.77
C CYS A 71 -12.75 -11.49 11.86
N LYS A 72 -12.48 -12.14 13.00
CA LYS A 72 -13.50 -12.36 14.03
C LYS A 72 -13.87 -11.09 14.79
N ASP A 73 -12.88 -10.23 15.07
CA ASP A 73 -13.05 -9.07 15.94
C ASP A 73 -13.00 -7.75 15.18
N LEU A 74 -12.91 -7.81 13.85
CA LEU A 74 -12.95 -6.61 13.02
C LEU A 74 -14.37 -6.32 12.56
N PRO A 75 -14.77 -5.04 12.55
CA PRO A 75 -16.10 -4.67 12.02
C PRO A 75 -16.14 -4.98 10.52
N GLY A 76 -17.22 -5.60 10.08
CA GLY A 76 -17.49 -5.81 8.66
C GLY A 76 -17.86 -4.50 7.96
N ILE A 77 -17.81 -4.53 6.66
CA ILE A 77 -18.24 -3.40 5.84
C ILE A 77 -19.76 -3.41 5.67
#